data_d61dba3ced47091988358a8ff2069c20
#
_entry.id   d61dba3ced47091988358a8ff2069c20
#
_cell.length_a   1.000
_cell.length_b   1.000
_cell.length_c   1.000
_cell.angle_alpha   90.00
_cell.angle_beta   90.00
_cell.angle_gamma   90.00
#
_symmetry.space_group_name_H-M   'P 1'
#
loop_
_entity.id
_entity.type
_entity.pdbx_description
1 polymer ?
#
loop_
_entity_poly.entity_id
_entity_poly.type
_entity_poly.pdbx_seq_one_letter_code
_entity_poly.pdbx_strand_id
1 'polypeptide(L)'
;MEYILHIIIMLSIYVILVLSANLPVGMANMLTMCQAAFYGIGAYIGTFFLMQFNLPFIVLALIVMVATGLFSLLVSFASVKLKDDYFILATLGFQMIVYTILYNWTDVTRGPYGIPGIPSIKLFGVLSLSGVWGYAVLAVVLAVVVGLLFYAIKKSPYGRVLRAMRRDEQAVKALGRNTTLFKMETFFLSAAFSGLAGVIYASYVSYIDPTSFTLDESIFIISALFIGGIGNIKGPVLGALFVVLLPELLRFVGLPDAIAANMRQIIYGLALVIIMFVRPQGLLGEKA
;
A
#
# COMPACT_ATOMS: atom_id res chain seq x y z
N MET A 1 27.06 -0.66 4.53
CA MET A 1 26.04 -0.92 5.58
C MET A 1 24.78 -0.11 5.36
N GLU A 2 24.84 1.19 5.14
CA GLU A 2 23.67 2.06 4.94
C GLU A 2 22.79 1.65 3.75
N TYR A 3 23.40 1.20 2.66
CA TYR A 3 22.69 0.72 1.48
C TYR A 3 21.78 -0.50 1.77
N ILE A 4 22.28 -1.47 2.52
CA ILE A 4 21.48 -2.66 2.92
C ILE A 4 20.30 -2.25 3.80
N LEU A 5 20.53 -1.30 4.73
CA LEU A 5 19.47 -0.76 5.57
C LEU A 5 18.40 -0.03 4.75
N HIS A 6 18.80 0.73 3.72
CA HIS A 6 17.87 1.36 2.79
C HIS A 6 16.97 0.32 2.10
N ILE A 7 17.54 -0.77 1.59
CA ILE A 7 16.77 -1.86 0.97
C ILE A 7 15.80 -2.47 1.99
N ILE A 8 16.22 -2.69 3.24
CA ILE A 8 15.37 -3.25 4.30
C ILE A 8 14.19 -2.31 4.61
N ILE A 9 14.43 -0.99 4.67
CA ILE A 9 13.37 -0.01 4.92
C ILE A 9 12.36 -0.02 3.76
N MET A 10 12.83 0.07 2.52
CA MET A 10 11.97 0.03 1.35
C MET A 10 11.18 -1.28 1.26
N LEU A 11 11.85 -2.41 1.49
CA LEU A 11 11.18 -3.72 1.54
C LEU A 11 10.08 -3.75 2.60
N SER A 12 10.32 -3.21 3.79
CA SER A 12 9.33 -3.17 4.86
C SER A 12 8.12 -2.31 4.50
N ILE A 13 8.34 -1.15 3.85
CA ILE A 13 7.28 -0.28 3.35
C ILE A 13 6.44 -1.01 2.30
N TYR A 14 7.07 -1.65 1.32
CA TYR A 14 6.36 -2.41 0.29
C TYR A 14 5.64 -3.64 0.86
N VAL A 15 6.20 -4.31 1.87
CA VAL A 15 5.49 -5.40 2.58
C VAL A 15 4.20 -4.88 3.20
N ILE A 16 4.21 -3.70 3.84
CA ILE A 16 3.00 -3.08 4.40
C ILE A 16 2.00 -2.76 3.28
N LEU A 17 2.46 -2.15 2.17
CA LEU A 17 1.61 -1.79 1.03
C LEU A 17 0.98 -3.01 0.36
N VAL A 18 1.75 -4.07 0.12
CA VAL A 18 1.24 -5.29 -0.52
C VAL A 18 0.32 -6.07 0.41
N LEU A 19 0.61 -6.11 1.73
CA LEU A 19 -0.30 -6.70 2.73
C LEU A 19 -1.60 -5.90 2.83
N SER A 20 -1.54 -4.57 2.76
CA SER A 20 -2.74 -3.72 2.77
C SER A 20 -3.61 -3.98 1.53
N ALA A 21 -3.02 -4.08 0.35
CA ALA A 21 -3.71 -4.43 -0.89
C ALA A 21 -4.30 -5.85 -0.87
N ASN A 22 -3.67 -6.77 -0.13
CA ASN A 22 -4.15 -8.15 0.02
C ASN A 22 -5.48 -8.25 0.81
N LEU A 23 -5.86 -7.24 1.59
CA LEU A 23 -7.15 -7.21 2.27
C LEU A 23 -8.32 -7.15 1.26
N PRO A 24 -8.46 -6.12 0.42
CA PRO A 24 -9.54 -6.05 -0.54
C PRO A 24 -9.39 -7.07 -1.68
N VAL A 25 -8.20 -7.21 -2.25
CA VAL A 25 -7.97 -8.08 -3.42
C VAL A 25 -7.97 -9.55 -3.02
N GLY A 26 -7.18 -9.91 -2.02
CA GLY A 26 -6.95 -11.30 -1.64
C GLY A 26 -8.07 -11.91 -0.80
N MET A 27 -8.74 -11.13 0.05
CA MET A 27 -9.78 -11.66 0.95
C MET A 27 -11.21 -11.35 0.51
N ALA A 28 -11.45 -10.20 -0.11
CA ALA A 28 -12.80 -9.76 -0.50
C ALA A 28 -13.06 -9.83 -2.03
N ASN A 29 -12.09 -10.26 -2.83
CA ASN A 29 -12.16 -10.29 -4.30
C ASN A 29 -12.49 -8.93 -4.93
N MET A 30 -12.00 -7.85 -4.33
CA MET A 30 -12.21 -6.48 -4.80
C MET A 30 -10.89 -5.96 -5.40
N LEU A 31 -10.72 -6.10 -6.71
CA LEU A 31 -9.54 -5.58 -7.38
C LEU A 31 -9.57 -4.05 -7.40
N THR A 32 -8.57 -3.40 -6.82
CA THR A 32 -8.51 -1.94 -6.65
C THR A 32 -7.21 -1.38 -7.22
N MET A 33 -7.30 -0.24 -7.92
CA MET A 33 -6.17 0.46 -8.54
C MET A 33 -5.80 1.77 -7.81
N CYS A 34 -6.30 2.00 -6.59
CA CYS A 34 -6.07 3.25 -5.85
C CYS A 34 -5.16 3.11 -4.62
N GLN A 35 -4.32 2.08 -4.58
CA GLN A 35 -3.47 1.83 -3.42
C GLN A 35 -2.43 2.95 -3.22
N ALA A 36 -1.84 3.45 -4.31
CA ALA A 36 -0.89 4.56 -4.26
C ALA A 36 -1.56 5.89 -3.87
N ALA A 37 -2.86 6.07 -4.15
CA ALA A 37 -3.60 7.25 -3.66
C ALA A 37 -3.64 7.29 -2.14
N PHE A 38 -3.96 6.16 -1.48
CA PHE A 38 -3.98 6.08 -0.01
C PHE A 38 -2.58 6.22 0.59
N TYR A 39 -1.58 5.65 -0.09
CA TYR A 39 -0.18 5.82 0.25
C TYR A 39 0.23 7.30 0.21
N GLY A 40 -0.12 8.01 -0.87
CA GLY A 40 0.12 9.44 -1.03
C GLY A 40 -0.65 10.30 -0.02
N ILE A 41 -1.97 10.07 0.15
CA ILE A 41 -2.78 10.79 1.15
C ILE A 41 -2.13 10.66 2.54
N GLY A 42 -1.72 9.44 2.91
CA GLY A 42 -1.05 9.20 4.18
C GLY A 42 0.28 9.94 4.31
N ALA A 43 1.10 9.94 3.26
CA ALA A 43 2.38 10.65 3.22
C ALA A 43 2.18 12.17 3.41
N TYR A 44 1.24 12.79 2.67
CA TYR A 44 0.99 14.23 2.76
C TYR A 44 0.35 14.63 4.09
N ILE A 45 -0.65 13.89 4.59
CA ILE A 45 -1.24 14.15 5.92
C ILE A 45 -0.16 13.99 7.00
N GLY A 46 0.63 12.92 6.95
CA GLY A 46 1.72 12.68 7.88
C GLY A 46 2.75 13.80 7.89
N THR A 47 3.15 14.25 6.70
CA THR A 47 4.09 15.37 6.53
C THR A 47 3.52 16.67 7.13
N PHE A 48 2.26 16.98 6.87
CA PHE A 48 1.62 18.17 7.42
C PHE A 48 1.66 18.17 8.96
N PHE A 49 1.28 17.07 9.60
CA PHE A 49 1.31 16.96 11.05
C PHE A 49 2.73 16.93 11.64
N LEU A 50 3.70 16.34 10.95
CA LEU A 50 5.10 16.35 11.38
C LEU A 50 5.71 17.75 11.34
N MET A 51 5.41 18.52 10.28
CA MET A 51 5.98 19.86 10.13
C MET A 51 5.35 20.88 11.09
N GLN A 52 4.06 20.76 11.40
CA GLN A 52 3.35 21.76 12.22
C GLN A 52 3.33 21.41 13.72
N PHE A 53 3.15 20.15 14.08
CA PHE A 53 2.82 19.78 15.47
C PHE A 53 3.90 18.92 16.17
N ASN A 54 4.93 18.43 15.46
CA ASN A 54 5.97 17.58 16.05
C ASN A 54 5.41 16.43 16.93
N LEU A 55 4.32 15.80 16.50
CA LEU A 55 3.62 14.78 17.27
C LEU A 55 4.46 13.51 17.49
N PRO A 56 4.26 12.79 18.61
CA PRO A 56 4.82 11.47 18.78
C PRO A 56 4.31 10.51 17.69
N PHE A 57 5.18 9.61 17.22
CA PHE A 57 4.87 8.73 16.08
C PHE A 57 3.58 7.93 16.24
N ILE A 58 3.31 7.41 17.45
CA ILE A 58 2.12 6.60 17.70
C ILE A 58 0.84 7.40 17.45
N VAL A 59 0.79 8.64 17.95
CA VAL A 59 -0.37 9.53 17.77
C VAL A 59 -0.51 9.91 16.29
N LEU A 60 0.61 10.25 15.64
CA LEU A 60 0.65 10.56 14.23
C LEU A 60 0.15 9.37 13.37
N ALA A 61 0.64 8.17 13.63
CA ALA A 61 0.24 6.95 12.93
C ALA A 61 -1.27 6.71 13.06
N LEU A 62 -1.83 6.85 14.25
CA LEU A 62 -3.27 6.70 14.47
C LEU A 62 -4.09 7.76 13.71
N ILE A 63 -3.68 9.03 13.77
CA ILE A 63 -4.36 10.12 13.04
C ILE A 63 -4.34 9.83 11.54
N VAL A 64 -3.19 9.45 10.99
CA VAL A 64 -3.06 9.19 9.55
C VAL A 64 -3.84 7.95 9.14
N MET A 65 -3.80 6.87 9.92
CA MET A 65 -4.58 5.66 9.65
C MET A 65 -6.10 5.96 9.64
N VAL A 66 -6.58 6.72 10.61
CA VAL A 66 -8.01 7.11 10.65
C VAL A 66 -8.35 8.04 9.49
N ALA A 67 -7.53 9.05 9.22
CA ALA A 67 -7.78 10.00 8.15
C ALA A 67 -7.80 9.33 6.77
N THR A 68 -6.78 8.52 6.43
CA THR A 68 -6.75 7.78 5.15
C THR A 68 -7.89 6.76 5.05
N GLY A 69 -8.23 6.10 6.15
CA GLY A 69 -9.39 5.22 6.23
C GLY A 69 -10.70 5.97 5.94
N LEU A 70 -10.91 7.16 6.51
CA LEU A 70 -12.09 8.00 6.24
C LEU A 70 -12.12 8.44 4.77
N PHE A 71 -11.00 8.85 4.18
CA PHE A 71 -10.94 9.16 2.75
C PHE A 71 -11.31 7.95 1.88
N SER A 72 -10.96 6.74 2.29
CA SER A 72 -11.34 5.53 1.55
C SER A 72 -12.84 5.28 1.55
N LEU A 73 -13.57 5.73 2.59
CA LEU A 73 -15.03 5.59 2.64
C LEU A 73 -15.73 6.39 1.54
N LEU A 74 -15.16 7.55 1.12
CA LEU A 74 -15.69 8.32 0.00
C LEU A 74 -15.71 7.48 -1.29
N VAL A 75 -14.61 6.77 -1.55
CA VAL A 75 -14.49 5.89 -2.72
C VAL A 75 -15.37 4.66 -2.59
N SER A 76 -15.30 4.01 -1.43
CA SER A 76 -16.02 2.77 -1.23
C SER A 76 -17.54 2.99 -1.26
N PHE A 77 -18.05 4.09 -0.70
CA PHE A 77 -19.48 4.42 -0.77
C PHE A 77 -19.98 4.55 -2.20
N ALA A 78 -19.19 5.19 -3.08
CA ALA A 78 -19.53 5.35 -4.48
C ALA A 78 -19.37 4.03 -5.27
N SER A 79 -18.34 3.25 -4.98
CA SER A 79 -17.88 2.15 -5.86
C SER A 79 -18.33 0.76 -5.39
N VAL A 80 -18.57 0.53 -4.10
CA VAL A 80 -18.85 -0.83 -3.56
C VAL A 80 -20.11 -1.50 -4.15
N LYS A 81 -21.03 -0.70 -4.69
CA LYS A 81 -22.21 -1.20 -5.39
C LYS A 81 -21.94 -1.59 -6.84
N LEU A 82 -20.79 -1.19 -7.38
CA LEU A 82 -20.41 -1.50 -8.76
C LEU A 82 -19.92 -2.95 -8.83
N LYS A 83 -20.12 -3.54 -9.99
CA LYS A 83 -19.65 -4.91 -10.28
C LYS A 83 -18.18 -4.83 -10.74
N ASP A 84 -17.43 -5.82 -10.36
CA ASP A 84 -16.04 -6.15 -10.70
C ASP A 84 -15.26 -5.11 -11.55
N ASP A 85 -15.45 -5.09 -12.86
CA ASP A 85 -14.70 -4.19 -13.76
C ASP A 85 -15.03 -2.71 -13.54
N TYR A 86 -16.30 -2.38 -13.25
CA TYR A 86 -16.69 -0.99 -12.95
C TYR A 86 -16.10 -0.51 -11.62
N PHE A 87 -15.89 -1.41 -10.66
CA PHE A 87 -15.20 -1.09 -9.41
C PHE A 87 -13.73 -0.75 -9.67
N ILE A 88 -13.05 -1.52 -10.54
CA ILE A 88 -11.66 -1.24 -10.95
C ILE A 88 -11.57 0.14 -11.60
N LEU A 89 -12.46 0.45 -12.56
CA LEU A 89 -12.47 1.76 -13.23
C LEU A 89 -12.75 2.91 -12.26
N ALA A 90 -13.66 2.73 -11.30
CA ALA A 90 -13.96 3.75 -10.30
C ALA A 90 -12.75 4.02 -9.39
N THR A 91 -12.05 2.96 -8.94
CA THR A 91 -10.84 3.10 -8.12
C THR A 91 -9.67 3.68 -8.90
N LEU A 92 -9.56 3.37 -10.19
CA LEU A 92 -8.59 4.01 -11.10
C LEU A 92 -8.90 5.50 -11.26
N GLY A 93 -10.16 5.85 -11.50
CA GLY A 93 -10.58 7.26 -11.57
C GLY A 93 -10.25 8.01 -10.28
N PHE A 94 -10.47 7.40 -9.12
CA PHE A 94 -10.10 7.99 -7.83
C PHE A 94 -8.58 8.19 -7.71
N GLN A 95 -7.78 7.22 -8.12
CA GLN A 95 -6.31 7.33 -8.14
C GLN A 95 -5.88 8.58 -8.94
N MET A 96 -6.47 8.77 -10.13
CA MET A 96 -6.16 9.90 -10.99
C MET A 96 -6.64 11.23 -10.38
N ILE A 97 -7.80 11.25 -9.73
CA ILE A 97 -8.31 12.44 -9.03
C ILE A 97 -7.36 12.84 -7.89
N VAL A 98 -6.95 11.89 -7.04
CA VAL A 98 -6.04 12.17 -5.94
C VAL A 98 -4.69 12.67 -6.47
N TYR A 99 -4.12 12.00 -7.47
CA TYR A 99 -2.89 12.46 -8.10
C TYR A 99 -3.01 13.88 -8.64
N THR A 100 -4.10 14.19 -9.35
CA THR A 100 -4.34 15.51 -9.92
C THR A 100 -4.50 16.59 -8.83
N ILE A 101 -5.18 16.25 -7.74
CA ILE A 101 -5.30 17.16 -6.57
C ILE A 101 -3.91 17.42 -5.98
N LEU A 102 -3.15 16.37 -5.69
CA LEU A 102 -1.82 16.50 -5.11
C LEU A 102 -0.87 17.29 -6.02
N TYR A 103 -1.01 17.16 -7.34
CA TYR A 103 -0.15 17.82 -8.33
C TYR A 103 -0.50 19.30 -8.51
N ASN A 104 -1.78 19.66 -8.45
CA ASN A 104 -2.25 21.03 -8.74
C ASN A 104 -2.49 21.90 -7.51
N TRP A 105 -2.59 21.32 -6.31
CA TRP A 105 -2.82 22.08 -5.08
C TRP A 105 -1.54 22.67 -4.51
N THR A 106 -0.96 23.64 -5.22
CA THR A 106 0.36 24.21 -4.92
C THR A 106 0.47 24.83 -3.52
N ASP A 107 -0.62 25.40 -3.00
CA ASP A 107 -0.62 26.06 -1.68
C ASP A 107 -0.41 25.07 -0.50
N VAL A 108 -0.84 23.82 -0.63
CA VAL A 108 -0.79 22.81 0.43
C VAL A 108 0.28 21.76 0.16
N THR A 109 0.31 21.23 -1.06
CA THR A 109 1.20 20.14 -1.45
C THR A 109 2.50 20.58 -2.09
N ARG A 110 2.61 21.87 -2.43
CA ARG A 110 3.63 22.47 -3.31
C ARG A 110 3.67 21.88 -4.72
N GLY A 111 2.66 21.07 -5.07
CA GLY A 111 2.54 20.48 -6.40
C GLY A 111 3.80 19.77 -6.89
N PRO A 112 4.25 20.02 -8.14
CA PRO A 112 5.42 19.35 -8.72
C PRO A 112 6.74 19.64 -7.99
N TYR A 113 6.82 20.72 -7.22
CA TYR A 113 8.04 21.08 -6.48
C TYR A 113 8.26 20.17 -5.27
N GLY A 114 7.22 19.52 -4.79
CA GLY A 114 7.28 18.66 -3.60
C GLY A 114 7.57 19.40 -2.30
N ILE A 115 7.55 18.66 -1.21
CA ILE A 115 7.81 19.17 0.15
C ILE A 115 9.14 18.62 0.64
N PRO A 116 10.22 19.45 0.67
CA PRO A 116 11.50 19.05 1.24
C PRO A 116 11.56 19.31 2.75
N GLY A 117 12.53 18.68 3.40
CA GLY A 117 12.85 18.97 4.80
C GLY A 117 11.85 18.42 5.81
N ILE A 118 11.25 17.26 5.53
CA ILE A 118 10.32 16.59 6.44
C ILE A 118 11.10 16.14 7.68
N PRO A 119 10.64 16.52 8.89
CA PRO A 119 11.32 16.16 10.13
C PRO A 119 11.34 14.65 10.37
N SER A 120 12.39 14.18 11.05
CA SER A 120 12.47 12.80 11.49
C SER A 120 11.42 12.47 12.55
N ILE A 121 10.92 11.23 12.51
CA ILE A 121 9.94 10.71 13.47
C ILE A 121 10.52 10.71 14.89
N LYS A 122 9.75 11.20 15.87
CA LYS A 122 10.06 11.10 17.29
C LYS A 122 9.25 9.99 17.94
N LEU A 123 9.92 8.94 18.41
CA LEU A 123 9.29 7.96 19.29
C LEU A 123 9.08 8.61 20.67
N PHE A 124 7.90 8.49 21.25
CA PHE A 124 7.55 9.01 22.58
C PHE A 124 7.88 10.50 22.85
N GLY A 125 8.08 11.31 21.80
CA GLY A 125 8.34 12.75 21.92
C GLY A 125 9.78 13.13 22.30
N VAL A 126 10.63 12.20 22.70
CA VAL A 126 12.00 12.46 23.19
C VAL A 126 13.06 11.77 22.32
N LEU A 127 12.84 10.55 21.90
CA LEU A 127 13.78 9.80 21.06
C LEU A 127 13.55 10.14 19.58
N SER A 128 14.34 11.06 19.03
CA SER A 128 14.37 11.29 17.58
C SER A 128 15.06 10.08 16.90
N LEU A 129 14.40 9.47 15.94
CA LEU A 129 15.02 8.46 15.09
C LEU A 129 15.94 9.16 14.07
N SER A 130 17.08 9.65 14.58
CA SER A 130 18.10 10.33 13.78
C SER A 130 19.10 9.30 13.25
N GLY A 131 18.71 8.50 12.28
CA GLY A 131 19.62 7.57 11.63
C GLY A 131 18.93 6.44 10.88
N VAL A 132 19.57 5.94 9.85
CA VAL A 132 19.04 4.87 8.97
C VAL A 132 18.70 3.60 9.78
N TRP A 133 19.47 3.30 10.85
CA TRP A 133 19.20 2.18 11.75
C TRP A 133 17.86 2.28 12.49
N GLY A 134 17.56 3.47 13.02
CA GLY A 134 16.29 3.69 13.72
C GLY A 134 15.08 3.48 12.81
N TYR A 135 15.15 4.00 11.59
CA TYR A 135 14.11 3.79 10.57
C TYR A 135 14.00 2.33 10.14
N ALA A 136 15.13 1.61 10.01
CA ALA A 136 15.10 0.19 9.65
C ALA A 136 14.39 -0.63 10.73
N VAL A 137 14.71 -0.43 11.99
CA VAL A 137 14.04 -1.12 13.10
C VAL A 137 12.55 -0.76 13.13
N LEU A 138 12.20 0.53 13.03
CA LEU A 138 10.81 0.97 13.02
C LEU A 138 10.02 0.33 11.86
N ALA A 139 10.54 0.40 10.64
CA ALA A 139 9.88 -0.13 9.45
C ALA A 139 9.66 -1.64 9.55
N VAL A 140 10.68 -2.40 10.00
CA VAL A 140 10.57 -3.85 10.19
C VAL A 140 9.54 -4.18 11.27
N VAL A 141 9.59 -3.50 12.43
CA VAL A 141 8.62 -3.72 13.51
C VAL A 141 7.19 -3.45 13.03
N LEU A 142 6.98 -2.37 12.28
CA LEU A 142 5.65 -2.04 11.74
C LEU A 142 5.20 -3.05 10.67
N ALA A 143 6.09 -3.50 9.80
CA ALA A 143 5.77 -4.55 8.82
C ALA A 143 5.36 -5.85 9.53
N VAL A 144 6.05 -6.23 10.61
CA VAL A 144 5.69 -7.40 11.43
C VAL A 144 4.35 -7.18 12.13
N VAL A 145 4.11 -6.01 12.74
CA VAL A 145 2.82 -5.69 13.40
C VAL A 145 1.68 -5.74 12.40
N VAL A 146 1.81 -5.12 11.22
CA VAL A 146 0.78 -5.18 10.16
C VAL A 146 0.57 -6.62 9.68
N GLY A 147 1.65 -7.40 9.53
CA GLY A 147 1.56 -8.82 9.21
C GLY A 147 0.79 -9.64 10.25
N LEU A 148 1.04 -9.39 11.55
CA LEU A 148 0.33 -10.02 12.65
C LEU A 148 -1.15 -9.59 12.70
N LEU A 149 -1.44 -8.31 12.46
CA LEU A 149 -2.82 -7.81 12.36
C LEU A 149 -3.55 -8.45 11.18
N PHE A 150 -2.92 -8.55 10.02
CA PHE A 150 -3.47 -9.26 8.87
C PHE A 150 -3.77 -10.72 9.21
N TYR A 151 -2.86 -11.40 9.90
CA TYR A 151 -3.06 -12.79 10.35
C TYR A 151 -4.23 -12.92 11.32
N ALA A 152 -4.34 -12.00 12.28
CA ALA A 152 -5.45 -11.97 13.23
C ALA A 152 -6.78 -11.73 12.51
N ILE A 153 -6.83 -10.76 11.56
CA ILE A 153 -8.00 -10.49 10.71
C ILE A 153 -8.38 -11.75 9.94
N LYS A 154 -7.40 -12.40 9.27
CA LYS A 154 -7.63 -13.61 8.48
C LYS A 154 -8.24 -14.74 9.31
N LYS A 155 -7.80 -14.95 10.56
CA LYS A 155 -8.32 -16.00 11.45
C LYS A 155 -9.63 -15.63 12.15
N SER A 156 -9.99 -14.37 12.19
CA SER A 156 -11.18 -13.86 12.87
C SER A 156 -12.50 -14.31 12.21
N PRO A 157 -13.65 -14.17 12.89
CA PRO A 157 -14.98 -14.32 12.26
C PRO A 157 -15.15 -13.42 11.05
N TYR A 158 -14.63 -12.18 11.12
CA TYR A 158 -14.61 -11.22 10.03
C TYR A 158 -13.92 -11.77 8.78
N GLY A 159 -12.70 -12.30 8.91
CA GLY A 159 -11.98 -12.90 7.81
C GLY A 159 -12.65 -14.14 7.21
N ARG A 160 -13.44 -14.89 8.01
CA ARG A 160 -14.26 -16.01 7.48
C ARG A 160 -15.38 -15.51 6.58
N VAL A 161 -16.04 -14.41 6.96
CA VAL A 161 -17.09 -13.79 6.13
C VAL A 161 -16.49 -13.26 4.82
N LEU A 162 -15.35 -12.59 4.85
CA LEU A 162 -14.68 -12.09 3.64
C LEU A 162 -14.35 -13.23 2.67
N ARG A 163 -13.82 -14.34 3.17
CA ARG A 163 -13.52 -15.52 2.32
C ARG A 163 -14.79 -16.19 1.76
N ALA A 164 -15.89 -16.18 2.51
CA ALA A 164 -17.17 -16.63 2.00
C ALA A 164 -17.68 -15.71 0.89
N MET A 165 -17.58 -14.38 1.08
CA MET A 165 -17.95 -13.38 0.07
C MET A 165 -17.10 -13.50 -1.20
N ARG A 166 -15.80 -13.84 -1.06
CA ARG A 166 -14.92 -14.07 -2.20
C ARG A 166 -15.38 -15.22 -3.09
N ARG A 167 -16.00 -16.26 -2.49
CA ARG A 167 -16.53 -17.43 -3.24
C ARG A 167 -17.90 -17.14 -3.83
N ASP A 168 -18.82 -16.63 -3.02
CA ASP A 168 -20.17 -16.31 -3.44
C ASP A 168 -20.76 -15.19 -2.55
N GLU A 169 -20.77 -13.97 -3.08
CA GLU A 169 -21.33 -12.81 -2.37
C GLU A 169 -22.85 -12.93 -2.21
N GLN A 170 -23.55 -13.54 -3.18
CA GLN A 170 -25.00 -13.68 -3.19
C GLN A 170 -25.45 -14.62 -2.06
N ALA A 171 -24.75 -15.73 -1.89
CA ALA A 171 -25.03 -16.66 -0.80
C ALA A 171 -24.85 -16.00 0.58
N VAL A 172 -23.81 -15.17 0.75
CA VAL A 172 -23.59 -14.44 2.01
C VAL A 172 -24.69 -13.40 2.28
N LYS A 173 -25.19 -12.72 1.25
CA LYS A 173 -26.35 -11.83 1.33
C LYS A 173 -27.60 -12.58 1.73
N ALA A 174 -27.86 -13.76 1.15
CA ALA A 174 -29.00 -14.60 1.47
C ALA A 174 -29.01 -15.06 2.94
N LEU A 175 -27.83 -15.20 3.56
CA LEU A 175 -27.66 -15.47 5.01
C LEU A 175 -27.86 -14.22 5.88
N GLY A 176 -28.34 -13.10 5.34
CA GLY A 176 -28.64 -11.86 6.07
C GLY A 176 -27.42 -11.02 6.44
N ARG A 177 -26.23 -11.28 5.84
CA ARG A 177 -25.05 -10.46 6.12
C ARG A 177 -24.97 -9.26 5.16
N ASN A 178 -24.69 -8.08 5.74
CA ASN A 178 -24.52 -6.87 4.94
C ASN A 178 -23.11 -6.84 4.27
N THR A 179 -23.00 -7.40 3.06
CA THR A 179 -21.72 -7.50 2.33
C THR A 179 -21.13 -6.13 2.01
N THR A 180 -21.97 -5.10 1.79
CA THR A 180 -21.55 -3.72 1.54
C THR A 180 -20.72 -3.19 2.71
N LEU A 181 -21.17 -3.39 3.94
CA LEU A 181 -20.45 -2.95 5.13
C LEU A 181 -19.08 -3.64 5.23
N PHE A 182 -19.03 -4.95 5.06
CA PHE A 182 -17.78 -5.71 5.08
C PHE A 182 -16.78 -5.24 4.02
N LYS A 183 -17.26 -4.90 2.82
CA LYS A 183 -16.43 -4.32 1.75
C LYS A 183 -15.87 -2.96 2.16
N MET A 184 -16.71 -2.08 2.70
CA MET A 184 -16.30 -0.74 3.15
C MET A 184 -15.27 -0.82 4.29
N GLU A 185 -15.49 -1.66 5.28
CA GLU A 185 -14.55 -1.89 6.39
C GLU A 185 -13.20 -2.43 5.90
N THR A 186 -13.22 -3.36 4.94
CA THR A 186 -12.00 -3.91 4.34
C THR A 186 -11.21 -2.84 3.60
N PHE A 187 -11.92 -1.97 2.88
CA PHE A 187 -11.30 -0.86 2.15
C PHE A 187 -10.73 0.19 3.11
N PHE A 188 -11.43 0.48 4.20
CA PHE A 188 -10.96 1.35 5.27
C PHE A 188 -9.65 0.84 5.89
N LEU A 189 -9.59 -0.44 6.27
CA LEU A 189 -8.40 -1.06 6.85
C LEU A 189 -7.22 -1.06 5.86
N SER A 190 -7.50 -1.37 4.59
CA SER A 190 -6.48 -1.32 3.54
C SER A 190 -5.89 0.08 3.39
N ALA A 191 -6.74 1.10 3.29
CA ALA A 191 -6.30 2.49 3.19
C ALA A 191 -5.52 2.96 4.43
N ALA A 192 -5.98 2.57 5.63
CA ALA A 192 -5.31 2.89 6.87
C ALA A 192 -3.87 2.36 6.91
N PHE A 193 -3.65 1.10 6.53
CA PHE A 193 -2.31 0.52 6.48
C PHE A 193 -1.45 1.13 5.36
N SER A 194 -2.03 1.45 4.20
CA SER A 194 -1.31 2.16 3.14
C SER A 194 -0.88 3.56 3.58
N GLY A 195 -1.75 4.29 4.28
CA GLY A 195 -1.42 5.59 4.84
C GLY A 195 -0.28 5.53 5.87
N LEU A 196 -0.26 4.48 6.70
CA LEU A 196 0.84 4.24 7.63
C LEU A 196 2.18 4.08 6.90
N ALA A 197 2.21 3.30 5.81
CA ALA A 197 3.40 3.18 4.96
C ALA A 197 3.83 4.54 4.40
N GLY A 198 2.87 5.41 4.03
CA GLY A 198 3.11 6.76 3.53
C GLY A 198 3.87 7.65 4.50
N VAL A 199 3.50 7.63 5.77
CA VAL A 199 4.20 8.40 6.81
C VAL A 199 5.64 7.95 6.96
N ILE A 200 5.88 6.64 6.97
CA ILE A 200 7.22 6.08 7.13
C ILE A 200 8.10 6.51 5.95
N TYR A 201 7.57 6.38 4.73
CA TYR A 201 8.26 6.78 3.50
C TYR A 201 8.62 8.27 3.51
N ALA A 202 7.62 9.14 3.74
CA ALA A 202 7.80 10.59 3.74
C ALA A 202 8.89 11.05 4.73
N SER A 203 8.83 10.53 5.92
CA SER A 203 9.77 10.86 7.00
C SER A 203 11.18 10.28 6.76
N TYR A 204 11.28 9.09 6.16
CA TYR A 204 12.56 8.45 5.85
C TYR A 204 13.28 9.16 4.69
N VAL A 205 12.58 9.43 3.59
CA VAL A 205 13.15 10.10 2.41
C VAL A 205 13.37 11.60 2.67
N SER A 206 12.66 12.18 3.67
CA SER A 206 12.67 13.63 3.99
C SER A 206 12.24 14.54 2.84
N TYR A 207 11.62 13.97 1.83
CA TYR A 207 11.06 14.63 0.66
C TYR A 207 9.91 13.84 0.08
N ILE A 208 8.83 14.51 -0.31
CA ILE A 208 7.72 13.90 -1.03
C ILE A 208 7.31 14.77 -2.21
N ASP A 209 6.94 14.14 -3.30
CA ASP A 209 6.35 14.75 -4.47
C ASP A 209 5.18 13.91 -4.99
N PRO A 210 4.24 14.47 -5.76
CA PRO A 210 3.11 13.72 -6.29
C PRO A 210 3.53 12.59 -7.25
N THR A 211 4.70 12.71 -7.91
CA THR A 211 5.16 11.73 -8.90
C THR A 211 5.54 10.38 -8.27
N SER A 212 5.78 10.36 -6.96
CA SER A 212 5.98 9.13 -6.18
C SER A 212 4.69 8.33 -5.94
N PHE A 213 3.50 8.91 -6.20
CA PHE A 213 2.19 8.30 -5.89
C PHE A 213 1.31 8.17 -7.14
N THR A 214 1.92 7.80 -8.27
CA THR A 214 1.26 7.64 -9.56
C THR A 214 0.45 6.35 -9.66
N LEU A 215 -0.28 6.20 -10.75
CA LEU A 215 -0.97 4.95 -11.10
C LEU A 215 0.02 3.79 -11.24
N ASP A 216 1.22 4.05 -11.78
CA ASP A 216 2.27 3.04 -11.95
C ASP A 216 2.64 2.39 -10.62
N GLU A 217 2.70 3.18 -9.55
CA GLU A 217 2.96 2.67 -8.19
C GLU A 217 1.84 1.73 -7.71
N SER A 218 0.57 2.07 -7.97
CA SER A 218 -0.55 1.15 -7.71
C SER A 218 -0.44 -0.15 -8.49
N ILE A 219 -0.05 -0.08 -9.75
CA ILE A 219 0.17 -1.25 -10.60
C ILE A 219 1.32 -2.10 -10.06
N PHE A 220 2.41 -1.50 -9.58
CA PHE A 220 3.52 -2.23 -8.97
C PHE A 220 3.12 -2.96 -7.70
N ILE A 221 2.37 -2.30 -6.80
CA ILE A 221 1.87 -2.92 -5.57
C ILE A 221 0.98 -4.11 -5.89
N ILE A 222 0.07 -3.98 -6.86
CA ILE A 222 -0.83 -5.05 -7.25
C ILE A 222 -0.09 -6.16 -7.97
N SER A 223 0.86 -5.84 -8.84
CA SER A 223 1.71 -6.82 -9.51
C SER A 223 2.51 -7.63 -8.49
N ALA A 224 3.09 -6.98 -7.47
CA ALA A 224 3.74 -7.65 -6.36
C ALA A 224 2.81 -8.64 -5.65
N LEU A 225 1.56 -8.22 -5.40
CA LEU A 225 0.56 -9.07 -4.77
C LEU A 225 0.24 -10.32 -5.60
N PHE A 226 0.02 -10.15 -6.91
CA PHE A 226 -0.28 -11.27 -7.80
C PHE A 226 0.92 -12.19 -8.01
N ILE A 227 2.13 -11.65 -8.19
CA ILE A 227 3.37 -12.41 -8.32
C ILE A 227 3.60 -13.24 -7.05
N GLY A 228 3.52 -12.62 -5.89
CA GLY A 228 3.72 -13.30 -4.62
C GLY A 228 2.64 -14.32 -4.29
N GLY A 229 1.39 -13.99 -4.60
CA GLY A 229 0.21 -14.81 -4.35
C GLY A 229 -0.75 -14.20 -3.34
N ILE A 230 -2.04 -14.28 -3.68
CA ILE A 230 -3.14 -13.66 -2.94
C ILE A 230 -3.66 -14.54 -1.80
N GLY A 231 -4.25 -13.90 -0.78
CA GLY A 231 -5.03 -14.57 0.27
C GLY A 231 -4.22 -15.08 1.47
N ASN A 232 -2.89 -15.00 1.45
CA ASN A 232 -2.03 -15.37 2.58
C ASN A 232 -1.03 -14.25 2.94
N ILE A 233 -0.15 -14.48 3.95
CA ILE A 233 0.87 -13.52 4.37
C ILE A 233 2.17 -13.72 3.58
N LYS A 234 2.51 -14.97 3.27
CA LYS A 234 3.80 -15.31 2.68
C LYS A 234 3.92 -14.78 1.24
N GLY A 235 2.80 -14.79 0.50
CA GLY A 235 2.72 -14.27 -0.85
C GLY A 235 3.12 -12.79 -0.94
N PRO A 236 2.42 -11.88 -0.26
CA PRO A 236 2.75 -10.46 -0.24
C PRO A 236 4.20 -10.15 0.13
N VAL A 237 4.77 -10.88 1.10
CA VAL A 237 6.18 -10.71 1.49
C VAL A 237 7.12 -11.08 0.35
N LEU A 238 6.88 -12.21 -0.33
CA LEU A 238 7.68 -12.60 -1.50
C LEU A 238 7.47 -11.65 -2.68
N GLY A 239 6.25 -11.18 -2.90
CA GLY A 239 5.96 -10.20 -3.94
C GLY A 239 6.66 -8.86 -3.71
N ALA A 240 6.63 -8.36 -2.48
CA ALA A 240 7.36 -7.16 -2.10
C ALA A 240 8.88 -7.33 -2.28
N LEU A 241 9.42 -8.49 -1.89
CA LEU A 241 10.83 -8.82 -2.09
C LEU A 241 11.19 -8.82 -3.57
N PHE A 242 10.35 -9.39 -4.43
CA PHE A 242 10.57 -9.38 -5.88
C PHE A 242 10.59 -7.95 -6.43
N VAL A 243 9.62 -7.12 -6.07
CA VAL A 243 9.51 -5.74 -6.57
C VAL A 243 10.67 -4.86 -6.10
N VAL A 244 11.14 -5.02 -4.86
CA VAL A 244 12.24 -4.22 -4.32
C VAL A 244 13.60 -4.70 -4.84
N LEU A 245 13.82 -6.03 -4.95
CA LEU A 245 15.11 -6.54 -5.39
C LEU A 245 15.33 -6.44 -6.90
N LEU A 246 14.28 -6.49 -7.71
CA LEU A 246 14.42 -6.43 -9.16
C LEU A 246 15.14 -5.17 -9.67
N PRO A 247 14.79 -3.94 -9.23
CA PRO A 247 15.54 -2.74 -9.59
C PRO A 247 17.00 -2.81 -9.19
N GLU A 248 17.29 -3.38 -8.03
CA GLU A 248 18.66 -3.54 -7.53
C GLU A 248 19.46 -4.51 -8.40
N LEU A 249 18.87 -5.61 -8.82
CA LEU A 249 19.49 -6.55 -9.74
C LEU A 249 19.78 -5.90 -11.11
N LEU A 250 18.84 -5.10 -11.63
CA LEU A 250 19.03 -4.39 -12.89
C LEU A 250 20.14 -3.33 -12.81
N ARG A 251 20.32 -2.73 -11.64
CA ARG A 251 21.41 -1.76 -11.40
C ARG A 251 22.79 -2.41 -11.50
N PHE A 252 22.94 -3.67 -11.08
CA PHE A 252 24.20 -4.41 -11.24
C PHE A 252 24.53 -4.72 -12.71
N VAL A 253 23.54 -4.72 -13.60
CA VAL A 253 23.75 -4.89 -15.05
C VAL A 253 24.32 -3.63 -15.72
N GLY A 254 24.37 -2.49 -15.02
CA GLY A 254 24.97 -1.25 -15.52
C GLY A 254 24.16 -0.55 -16.61
N LEU A 255 22.83 -0.74 -16.65
CA LEU A 255 21.96 -0.07 -17.60
C LEU A 255 21.78 1.43 -17.26
N PRO A 256 21.70 2.33 -18.25
CA PRO A 256 21.32 3.72 -18.01
C PRO A 256 19.98 3.82 -17.31
N ASP A 257 19.82 4.79 -16.36
CA ASP A 257 18.65 4.89 -15.50
C ASP A 257 17.32 4.97 -16.26
N ALA A 258 17.28 5.67 -17.39
CA ALA A 258 16.09 5.77 -18.23
C ALA A 258 15.67 4.42 -18.84
N ILE A 259 16.65 3.61 -19.25
CA ILE A 259 16.40 2.27 -19.81
C ILE A 259 16.01 1.32 -18.66
N ALA A 260 16.67 1.44 -17.51
CA ALA A 260 16.38 0.63 -16.34
C ALA A 260 14.93 0.81 -15.83
N ALA A 261 14.38 2.03 -15.89
CA ALA A 261 12.99 2.31 -15.52
C ALA A 261 11.99 1.58 -16.45
N ASN A 262 12.19 1.68 -17.76
CA ASN A 262 11.34 1.02 -18.75
C ASN A 262 11.48 -0.51 -18.67
N MET A 263 12.70 -1.01 -18.49
CA MET A 263 12.97 -2.44 -18.33
C MET A 263 12.26 -3.02 -17.09
N ARG A 264 12.21 -2.27 -15.98
CA ARG A 264 11.44 -2.69 -14.79
C ARG A 264 9.98 -2.92 -15.13
N GLN A 265 9.32 -1.98 -15.80
CA GLN A 265 7.91 -2.10 -16.17
C GLN A 265 7.67 -3.32 -17.09
N ILE A 266 8.54 -3.52 -18.07
CA ILE A 266 8.47 -4.66 -18.99
C ILE A 266 8.61 -5.98 -18.21
N ILE A 267 9.59 -6.07 -17.31
CA ILE A 267 9.85 -7.29 -16.54
C ILE A 267 8.69 -7.57 -15.57
N TYR A 268 8.14 -6.55 -14.90
CA TYR A 268 6.97 -6.74 -14.03
C TYR A 268 5.76 -7.21 -14.81
N GLY A 269 5.46 -6.58 -15.96
CA GLY A 269 4.36 -7.00 -16.83
C GLY A 269 4.54 -8.43 -17.34
N LEU A 270 5.73 -8.76 -17.82
CA LEU A 270 6.05 -10.10 -18.33
C LEU A 270 6.02 -11.16 -17.22
N ALA A 271 6.58 -10.86 -16.06
CA ALA A 271 6.53 -11.74 -14.90
C ALA A 271 5.08 -12.00 -14.46
N LEU A 272 4.23 -10.96 -14.44
CA LEU A 272 2.83 -11.08 -14.12
C LEU A 272 2.11 -12.01 -15.12
N VAL A 273 2.29 -11.79 -16.43
CA VAL A 273 1.69 -12.62 -17.48
C VAL A 273 2.14 -14.08 -17.35
N ILE A 274 3.45 -14.31 -17.20
CA ILE A 274 3.98 -15.68 -17.08
C ILE A 274 3.42 -16.35 -15.82
N ILE A 275 3.43 -15.67 -14.67
CA ILE A 275 2.97 -16.25 -13.42
C ILE A 275 1.47 -16.53 -13.48
N MET A 276 0.66 -15.60 -14.02
CA MET A 276 -0.78 -15.83 -14.17
C MET A 276 -1.09 -16.97 -15.14
N PHE A 277 -0.25 -17.19 -16.16
CA PHE A 277 -0.41 -18.31 -17.10
C PHE A 277 -0.03 -19.66 -16.48
N VAL A 278 1.10 -19.70 -15.73
CA VAL A 278 1.64 -20.95 -15.14
C VAL A 278 0.99 -21.28 -13.80
N ARG A 279 0.75 -20.24 -12.97
CA ARG A 279 0.15 -20.34 -11.63
C ARG A 279 -0.78 -19.16 -11.35
N PRO A 280 -2.06 -19.21 -11.74
CA PRO A 280 -3.00 -18.11 -11.58
C PRO A 280 -3.23 -17.69 -10.12
N GLN A 281 -2.75 -18.48 -9.16
CA GLN A 281 -2.82 -18.18 -7.73
C GLN A 281 -1.56 -17.42 -7.20
N GLY A 282 -0.56 -17.17 -8.08
CA GLY A 282 0.74 -16.65 -7.69
C GLY A 282 1.68 -17.72 -7.13
N LEU A 283 2.90 -17.33 -6.74
CA LEU A 283 3.94 -18.26 -6.28
C LEU A 283 3.54 -19.02 -5.00
N LEU A 284 2.92 -18.34 -4.04
CA LEU A 284 2.47 -18.90 -2.75
C LEU A 284 0.98 -18.62 -2.47
N GLY A 285 0.14 -18.44 -3.49
CA GLY A 285 -1.30 -18.18 -3.30
C GLY A 285 -2.05 -19.34 -2.65
N GLU A 286 -3.13 -19.05 -1.93
CA GLU A 286 -4.06 -20.07 -1.44
C GLU A 286 -4.93 -20.57 -2.60
N LYS A 287 -5.11 -21.90 -2.68
CA LYS A 287 -6.10 -22.50 -3.60
C LYS A 287 -7.49 -22.01 -3.21
N ALA A 288 -8.20 -21.43 -4.16
CA ALA A 288 -9.57 -20.94 -3.99
C ALA A 288 -10.55 -22.07 -3.64
#